data_f2bfbcecb4d747155341571dcfaeefe9
#
_entry.id   f2bfbcecb4d747155341571dcfaeefe9
#
_cell.length_a   1.000
_cell.length_b   1.000
_cell.length_c   1.000
_cell.angle_alpha   90.00
_cell.angle_beta   90.00
_cell.angle_gamma   90.00
#
_symmetry.space_group_name_H-M   'P 1'
#
loop_
_entity.id
_entity.type
_entity.pdbx_description
1 polymer ?
#
loop_
_entity_poly.entity_id
_entity_poly.type
_entity_poly.pdbx_seq_one_letter_code
_entity_poly.pdbx_strand_id
1 'polypeptide(L)'
;MKFLNSFRLSMVAVLAANTLAATVHAERPNVLIAFADDWGRYASAYAKLEPGSANDILKTPNFDRLAAGGVLFTRAFVNSPSCTPCRSSLLSGQYFWRTGRGAILQGAIWDPSIPSFPLLLEDDGYVVGHTGKVWSPGTPANAPMGANRTGFNAEGHRFNNYSEGVSAAANPQQVHDELLREVRGNFRSFLNKRVEGKPFCYWWGPTNTHRQWVRGSGAKLWQINPDDLKGKMSAHLPDVPEVREDVADYLGEVQAFDAGLGALLNELEKTGEADNTLVIVSGDHGIPGMPAGKCNLYDPGTRVSLAVSWPDRIPAGRVVDDFVCLPDLAPTILEAAGLKVPAAMTGRSLMNVLTSKESGQVDMTRDFVVTGRERHVAGARTDRLPYPQRAIRTADYLYIRNFQPERWPMGTAPGFGASGETMPDAAALDANTFAAFADMDASPTKTWLIQEGLKTSAYRSFFDAAFARRSGEELYDLKKDPDQVMNVASHVEYANAKTELAERLMSVLQDTLDPRVAEGTSMFDEPPFTDEPEPEAKNRKAPKVR
;
A
#
# COMPACT_ATOMS: atom_id res chain seq x y z
N MET A 1 -76.38 7.10 -70.63
CA MET A 1 -75.43 5.93 -70.75
C MET A 1 -74.03 6.51 -70.87
N LYS A 2 -73.26 6.48 -69.81
CA LYS A 2 -71.79 6.45 -69.78
C LYS A 2 -71.39 6.58 -68.28
N PHE A 3 -70.82 5.51 -67.79
CA PHE A 3 -70.26 5.33 -66.45
C PHE A 3 -68.89 6.05 -66.38
N LEU A 4 -68.71 6.91 -65.39
CA LEU A 4 -67.40 7.43 -65.00
C LEU A 4 -66.94 6.72 -63.74
N ASN A 5 -65.87 5.97 -63.85
CA ASN A 5 -65.14 5.38 -62.76
C ASN A 5 -64.11 6.40 -62.22
N SER A 6 -64.26 6.79 -60.98
CA SER A 6 -63.29 7.61 -60.26
C SER A 6 -62.31 6.73 -59.49
N PHE A 7 -61.04 6.73 -59.91
CA PHE A 7 -59.92 6.13 -59.15
C PHE A 7 -59.52 7.08 -58.00
N ARG A 8 -59.66 6.61 -56.78
CA ARG A 8 -59.06 7.26 -55.62
C ARG A 8 -57.65 6.69 -55.38
N LEU A 9 -56.62 7.53 -55.55
CA LEU A 9 -55.24 7.23 -55.15
C LEU A 9 -55.13 7.47 -53.64
N SER A 10 -54.92 6.42 -52.86
CA SER A 10 -54.55 6.49 -51.45
C SER A 10 -53.04 6.62 -51.31
N MET A 11 -52.60 7.79 -50.88
CA MET A 11 -51.19 8.08 -50.60
C MET A 11 -50.86 7.57 -49.18
N VAL A 12 -50.14 6.49 -49.04
CA VAL A 12 -49.61 5.97 -47.78
C VAL A 12 -48.31 6.69 -47.48
N ALA A 13 -48.34 7.62 -46.51
CA ALA A 13 -47.16 8.26 -45.99
C ALA A 13 -46.47 7.30 -45.00
N VAL A 14 -45.32 6.76 -45.40
CA VAL A 14 -44.43 6.01 -44.50
C VAL A 14 -43.61 7.01 -43.69
N LEU A 15 -43.97 7.24 -42.42
CA LEU A 15 -43.10 7.90 -41.47
C LEU A 15 -41.95 6.96 -41.10
N ALA A 16 -40.78 7.21 -41.64
CA ALA A 16 -39.54 6.60 -41.12
C ALA A 16 -39.16 7.26 -39.81
N ALA A 17 -39.45 6.62 -38.67
CA ALA A 17 -38.94 7.03 -37.39
C ALA A 17 -37.43 6.67 -37.34
N ASN A 18 -36.57 7.65 -37.57
CA ASN A 18 -35.16 7.56 -37.26
C ASN A 18 -35.03 7.58 -35.73
N THR A 19 -35.00 6.40 -35.09
CA THR A 19 -34.47 6.25 -33.74
C THR A 19 -32.96 6.43 -33.81
N LEU A 20 -32.48 7.67 -33.56
CA LEU A 20 -31.11 7.85 -33.14
C LEU A 20 -30.96 7.05 -31.83
N ALA A 21 -30.38 5.86 -31.92
CA ALA A 21 -29.78 5.22 -30.77
C ALA A 21 -28.61 6.12 -30.33
N ALA A 22 -28.87 7.02 -29.39
CA ALA A 22 -27.80 7.66 -28.65
C ALA A 22 -27.00 6.51 -28.03
N THR A 23 -25.82 6.25 -28.54
CA THR A 23 -24.84 5.48 -27.81
C THR A 23 -24.59 6.25 -26.54
N VAL A 24 -25.21 5.82 -25.45
CA VAL A 24 -24.86 6.27 -24.11
C VAL A 24 -23.42 5.77 -23.94
N HIS A 25 -22.45 6.63 -24.27
CA HIS A 25 -21.10 6.41 -23.77
C HIS A 25 -21.25 6.38 -22.25
N ALA A 26 -21.01 5.23 -21.64
CA ALA A 26 -20.93 5.13 -20.19
C ALA A 26 -19.98 6.24 -19.72
N GLU A 27 -20.49 7.11 -18.88
CA GLU A 27 -19.72 8.26 -18.38
C GLU A 27 -18.46 7.70 -17.69
N ARG A 28 -17.28 8.22 -18.07
CA ARG A 28 -16.01 7.77 -17.51
C ARG A 28 -15.99 8.02 -16.01
N PRO A 29 -15.57 7.06 -15.19
CA PRO A 29 -15.62 7.23 -13.74
C PRO A 29 -14.65 8.29 -13.25
N ASN A 30 -14.99 8.95 -12.17
CA ASN A 30 -14.00 9.57 -11.32
C ASN A 30 -13.20 8.49 -10.59
N VAL A 31 -11.99 8.83 -10.14
CA VAL A 31 -11.12 7.95 -9.37
C VAL A 31 -10.72 8.66 -8.07
N LEU A 32 -11.03 8.04 -6.93
CA LEU A 32 -10.59 8.48 -5.61
C LEU A 32 -9.72 7.38 -4.99
N ILE A 33 -8.47 7.70 -4.68
CA ILE A 33 -7.54 6.79 -4.05
C ILE A 33 -7.18 7.32 -2.67
N ALA A 34 -7.53 6.60 -1.61
CA ALA A 34 -7.07 6.85 -0.24
C ALA A 34 -5.99 5.82 0.10
N PHE A 35 -4.74 6.28 0.20
CA PHE A 35 -3.58 5.43 0.27
C PHE A 35 -2.68 5.80 1.45
N ALA A 36 -2.90 5.13 2.59
CA ALA A 36 -2.17 5.39 3.82
C ALA A 36 -0.70 4.94 3.72
N ASP A 37 0.18 5.65 4.39
CA ASP A 37 1.58 5.26 4.56
C ASP A 37 1.68 4.21 5.68
N ASP A 38 2.43 3.14 5.49
CA ASP A 38 2.68 2.11 6.52
C ASP A 38 1.39 1.45 7.11
N TRP A 39 0.33 1.32 6.32
CA TRP A 39 -0.91 0.67 6.76
C TRP A 39 -1.05 -0.76 6.22
N GLY A 40 -0.81 -1.71 7.10
CA GLY A 40 -0.96 -3.13 6.83
C GLY A 40 -2.43 -3.61 6.83
N ARG A 41 -2.62 -4.90 7.13
CA ARG A 41 -3.94 -5.51 7.15
C ARG A 41 -4.66 -5.32 8.50
N TYR A 42 -4.97 -4.08 8.81
CA TYR A 42 -5.61 -3.67 10.05
C TYR A 42 -6.88 -2.86 9.75
N ALA A 43 -8.05 -3.53 9.76
CA ALA A 43 -9.36 -2.90 9.68
C ALA A 43 -10.44 -3.81 10.29
N SER A 44 -11.47 -3.23 10.92
CA SER A 44 -12.55 -3.99 11.57
C SER A 44 -13.35 -4.88 10.61
N ALA A 45 -13.37 -4.57 9.30
CA ALA A 45 -13.97 -5.43 8.29
C ALA A 45 -13.36 -6.85 8.26
N TYR A 46 -12.10 -7.01 8.68
CA TYR A 46 -11.42 -8.30 8.71
C TYR A 46 -11.64 -9.08 10.02
N ALA A 47 -12.20 -8.48 11.07
CA ALA A 47 -12.40 -9.14 12.38
C ALA A 47 -13.16 -10.46 12.28
N LYS A 48 -14.22 -10.51 11.46
CA LYS A 48 -15.00 -11.74 11.25
C LYS A 48 -14.25 -12.81 10.45
N LEU A 49 -13.27 -12.42 9.65
CA LEU A 49 -12.48 -13.33 8.82
C LEU A 49 -11.24 -13.86 9.57
N GLU A 50 -10.76 -13.09 10.55
CA GLU A 50 -9.58 -13.38 11.36
C GLU A 50 -9.88 -13.15 12.84
N PRO A 51 -10.81 -13.93 13.43
CA PRO A 51 -11.18 -13.79 14.84
C PRO A 51 -9.99 -14.09 15.76
N GLY A 52 -9.87 -13.36 16.85
CA GLY A 52 -8.73 -13.47 17.77
C GLY A 52 -7.52 -12.62 17.37
N SER A 53 -7.63 -11.79 16.35
CA SER A 53 -6.58 -10.85 15.92
C SER A 53 -6.80 -9.45 16.48
N ALA A 54 -5.83 -8.56 16.27
CA ALA A 54 -5.95 -7.13 16.62
C ALA A 54 -7.13 -6.44 15.90
N ASN A 55 -7.64 -7.00 14.81
CA ASN A 55 -8.81 -6.48 14.10
C ASN A 55 -10.10 -6.53 14.93
N ASP A 56 -10.18 -7.40 15.96
CA ASP A 56 -11.34 -7.46 16.87
C ASP A 56 -11.52 -6.19 17.71
N ILE A 57 -10.43 -5.44 17.92
CA ILE A 57 -10.41 -4.27 18.80
C ILE A 57 -10.59 -2.98 18.00
N LEU A 58 -10.16 -3.02 16.73
CA LEU A 58 -10.11 -1.88 15.84
C LEU A 58 -11.51 -1.44 15.39
N LYS A 59 -11.70 -0.13 15.19
CA LYS A 59 -12.95 0.45 14.68
C LYS A 59 -12.65 1.31 13.46
N THR A 60 -12.99 0.79 12.27
CA THR A 60 -12.82 1.47 10.99
C THR A 60 -14.15 1.55 10.22
N PRO A 61 -15.18 2.24 10.76
CA PRO A 61 -16.54 2.21 10.22
C PRO A 61 -16.63 2.76 8.79
N ASN A 62 -15.76 3.66 8.36
CA ASN A 62 -15.77 4.22 7.02
C ASN A 62 -15.17 3.25 5.99
N PHE A 63 -14.08 2.56 6.34
CA PHE A 63 -13.55 1.47 5.54
C PHE A 63 -14.54 0.31 5.46
N ASP A 64 -15.19 -0.05 6.57
CA ASP A 64 -16.20 -1.11 6.62
C ASP A 64 -17.40 -0.77 5.73
N ARG A 65 -17.86 0.49 5.75
CA ARG A 65 -18.93 0.98 4.87
C ARG A 65 -18.54 0.86 3.40
N LEU A 66 -17.32 1.28 3.04
CA LEU A 66 -16.81 1.16 1.68
C LEU A 66 -16.74 -0.31 1.25
N ALA A 67 -16.19 -1.18 2.07
CA ALA A 67 -16.09 -2.61 1.82
C ALA A 67 -17.47 -3.26 1.64
N ALA A 68 -18.44 -2.88 2.47
CA ALA A 68 -19.83 -3.34 2.34
C ALA A 68 -20.53 -2.81 1.08
N GLY A 69 -20.15 -1.61 0.61
CA GLY A 69 -20.65 -1.01 -0.63
C GLY A 69 -19.93 -1.50 -1.90
N GLY A 70 -18.97 -2.41 -1.79
CA GLY A 70 -18.16 -2.89 -2.90
C GLY A 70 -17.56 -4.26 -2.65
N VAL A 71 -16.23 -4.35 -2.81
CA VAL A 71 -15.44 -5.57 -2.68
C VAL A 71 -14.38 -5.39 -1.58
N LEU A 72 -14.35 -6.33 -0.62
CA LEU A 72 -13.27 -6.52 0.34
C LEU A 72 -12.35 -7.62 -0.16
N PHE A 73 -11.07 -7.33 -0.36
CA PHE A 73 -10.07 -8.33 -0.74
C PHE A 73 -9.41 -8.92 0.50
N THR A 74 -9.35 -10.25 0.56
CA THR A 74 -8.74 -10.97 1.69
C THR A 74 -7.24 -11.22 1.47
N ARG A 75 -6.77 -11.17 0.22
CA ARG A 75 -5.41 -11.52 -0.21
C ARG A 75 -4.79 -10.43 -1.08
N ALA A 76 -4.76 -9.19 -0.54
CA ALA A 76 -4.07 -8.08 -1.17
C ALA A 76 -2.66 -7.93 -0.61
N PHE A 77 -1.67 -7.82 -1.51
CA PHE A 77 -0.26 -7.76 -1.18
C PHE A 77 0.44 -6.62 -1.93
N VAL A 78 1.49 -6.09 -1.32
CA VAL A 78 2.38 -5.15 -1.99
C VAL A 78 3.46 -5.91 -2.77
N ASN A 79 3.97 -5.32 -3.84
CA ASN A 79 5.08 -5.92 -4.58
C ASN A 79 6.43 -5.74 -3.84
N SER A 80 6.55 -4.65 -3.07
CA SER A 80 7.71 -4.43 -2.20
C SER A 80 7.28 -3.72 -0.91
N PRO A 81 7.64 -4.23 0.29
CA PRO A 81 7.24 -3.64 1.57
C PRO A 81 8.12 -2.44 1.95
N SER A 82 8.19 -1.45 1.09
CA SER A 82 8.99 -0.24 1.23
C SER A 82 8.33 0.89 0.44
N CYS A 83 8.18 2.08 1.03
CA CYS A 83 7.36 3.17 0.50
C CYS A 83 7.58 3.46 -0.99
N THR A 84 8.76 3.96 -1.39
CA THR A 84 9.00 4.33 -2.80
C THR A 84 8.93 3.13 -3.75
N PRO A 85 9.54 1.96 -3.47
CA PRO A 85 9.41 0.78 -4.34
C PRO A 85 7.97 0.31 -4.51
N CYS A 86 7.18 0.26 -3.44
CA CYS A 86 5.76 -0.07 -3.51
C CYS A 86 5.00 0.92 -4.38
N ARG A 87 5.19 2.21 -4.11
CA ARG A 87 4.49 3.30 -4.81
C ARG A 87 4.91 3.41 -6.27
N SER A 88 6.19 3.20 -6.59
CA SER A 88 6.68 3.11 -7.98
C SER A 88 6.01 1.95 -8.73
N SER A 89 5.92 0.79 -8.07
CA SER A 89 5.28 -0.40 -8.62
C SER A 89 3.79 -0.17 -8.90
N LEU A 90 3.06 0.38 -7.92
CA LEU A 90 1.63 0.69 -8.06
C LEU A 90 1.38 1.71 -9.17
N LEU A 91 2.11 2.84 -9.16
CA LEU A 91 1.89 3.94 -10.09
C LEU A 91 2.22 3.57 -11.54
N SER A 92 3.25 2.74 -11.74
CA SER A 92 3.67 2.27 -13.07
C SER A 92 2.92 0.99 -13.54
N GLY A 93 2.23 0.29 -12.63
CA GLY A 93 1.63 -1.01 -12.94
C GLY A 93 2.66 -2.10 -13.22
N GLN A 94 3.90 -1.94 -12.76
CA GLN A 94 4.98 -2.87 -13.00
C GLN A 94 5.55 -3.43 -11.71
N TYR A 95 6.15 -4.62 -11.76
CA TYR A 95 6.94 -5.09 -10.64
C TYR A 95 8.07 -4.11 -10.33
N PHE A 96 8.38 -3.91 -9.04
CA PHE A 96 9.28 -2.85 -8.57
C PHE A 96 10.68 -2.93 -9.21
N TRP A 97 11.20 -4.11 -9.49
CA TRP A 97 12.51 -4.30 -10.14
C TRP A 97 12.56 -3.78 -11.59
N ARG A 98 11.41 -3.44 -12.18
CA ARG A 98 11.32 -2.83 -13.51
C ARG A 98 11.21 -1.30 -13.47
N THR A 99 11.25 -0.71 -12.28
CA THR A 99 11.04 0.75 -12.10
C THR A 99 12.36 1.52 -12.01
N GLY A 100 13.47 0.95 -12.49
CA GLY A 100 14.77 1.58 -12.42
C GLY A 100 15.13 1.96 -10.98
N ARG A 101 15.59 3.19 -10.76
CA ARG A 101 15.90 3.66 -9.39
C ARG A 101 14.68 3.82 -8.50
N GLY A 102 13.46 3.72 -9.02
CA GLY A 102 12.23 3.57 -8.23
C GLY A 102 12.16 2.26 -7.44
N ALA A 103 13.05 1.30 -7.70
CA ALA A 103 13.18 0.04 -6.98
C ALA A 103 13.84 0.15 -5.59
N ILE A 104 14.39 1.30 -5.23
CA ILE A 104 15.01 1.58 -3.93
C ILE A 104 14.27 2.72 -3.21
N LEU A 105 14.44 2.82 -1.88
CA LEU A 105 13.82 3.92 -1.13
C LEU A 105 14.65 5.20 -1.21
N GLN A 106 15.75 5.27 -0.45
CA GLN A 106 16.61 6.46 -0.46
C GLN A 106 17.45 6.51 -1.73
N GLY A 107 17.43 7.65 -2.41
CA GLY A 107 18.08 7.87 -3.69
C GLY A 107 17.24 7.42 -4.89
N ALA A 108 15.96 7.16 -4.70
CA ALA A 108 15.02 6.88 -5.79
C ALA A 108 14.87 8.09 -6.72
N ILE A 109 14.93 7.82 -8.03
CA ILE A 109 14.69 8.82 -9.08
C ILE A 109 13.67 8.22 -10.05
N TRP A 110 12.63 9.00 -10.36
CA TRP A 110 11.64 8.58 -11.35
C TRP A 110 12.25 8.65 -12.76
N ASP A 111 12.18 7.52 -13.47
CA ASP A 111 12.49 7.47 -14.89
C ASP A 111 11.27 7.94 -15.69
N PRO A 112 11.36 9.07 -16.43
CA PRO A 112 10.24 9.62 -17.19
C PRO A 112 9.81 8.75 -18.37
N SER A 113 10.62 7.77 -18.79
CA SER A 113 10.24 6.78 -19.81
C SER A 113 9.27 5.73 -19.29
N ILE A 114 9.15 5.60 -17.96
CA ILE A 114 8.22 4.66 -17.33
C ILE A 114 6.85 5.32 -17.24
N PRO A 115 5.82 4.79 -17.93
CA PRO A 115 4.47 5.33 -17.85
C PRO A 115 3.89 5.15 -16.44
N SER A 116 3.13 6.14 -15.96
CA SER A 116 2.33 6.02 -14.75
C SER A 116 0.85 6.23 -15.08
N PHE A 117 -0.05 5.54 -14.36
CA PHE A 117 -1.47 5.68 -14.64
C PHE A 117 -2.00 7.11 -14.46
N PRO A 118 -1.52 7.94 -13.49
CA PRO A 118 -2.00 9.32 -13.40
C PRO A 118 -1.63 10.18 -14.60
N LEU A 119 -0.40 9.99 -15.15
CA LEU A 119 0.02 10.69 -16.37
C LEU A 119 -0.84 10.30 -17.56
N LEU A 120 -1.12 8.99 -17.72
CA LEU A 120 -1.96 8.49 -18.81
C LEU A 120 -3.42 9.00 -18.69
N LEU A 121 -3.94 9.10 -17.47
CA LEU A 121 -5.25 9.71 -17.23
C LEU A 121 -5.26 11.20 -17.57
N GLU A 122 -4.21 11.95 -17.17
CA GLU A 122 -4.08 13.39 -17.46
C GLU A 122 -4.02 13.64 -18.98
N ASP A 123 -3.22 12.84 -19.70
CA ASP A 123 -3.12 12.92 -21.17
C ASP A 123 -4.46 12.65 -21.86
N ASP A 124 -5.34 11.84 -21.25
CA ASP A 124 -6.68 11.54 -21.73
C ASP A 124 -7.75 12.53 -21.20
N GLY A 125 -7.34 13.59 -20.54
CA GLY A 125 -8.18 14.72 -20.12
C GLY A 125 -8.83 14.60 -18.75
N TYR A 126 -8.38 13.67 -17.89
CA TYR A 126 -8.71 13.71 -16.47
C TYR A 126 -8.06 14.92 -15.79
N VAL A 127 -8.72 15.43 -14.76
CA VAL A 127 -8.10 16.37 -13.84
C VAL A 127 -7.45 15.59 -12.72
N VAL A 128 -6.12 15.68 -12.61
CA VAL A 128 -5.33 14.90 -11.63
C VAL A 128 -4.87 15.81 -10.49
N GLY A 129 -5.02 15.35 -9.25
CA GLY A 129 -4.57 16.08 -8.07
C GLY A 129 -4.30 15.17 -6.89
N HIS A 130 -3.56 15.69 -5.89
CA HIS A 130 -3.26 14.95 -4.68
C HIS A 130 -3.20 15.83 -3.44
N THR A 131 -3.35 15.21 -2.28
CA THR A 131 -2.96 15.74 -0.97
C THR A 131 -2.08 14.73 -0.27
N GLY A 132 -0.97 15.18 0.30
CA GLY A 132 -0.01 14.34 1.02
C GLY A 132 0.96 13.58 0.12
N LYS A 133 1.38 12.42 0.58
CA LYS A 133 2.46 11.60 0.00
C LYS A 133 1.98 10.80 -1.21
N VAL A 134 2.67 10.93 -2.33
CA VAL A 134 2.44 10.11 -3.53
C VAL A 134 3.47 9.00 -3.63
N TRP A 135 4.78 9.36 -3.76
CA TRP A 135 5.84 8.38 -3.94
C TRP A 135 7.16 8.72 -3.23
N SER A 136 7.19 9.79 -2.41
CA SER A 136 8.39 10.17 -1.65
C SER A 136 8.89 9.03 -0.71
N PRO A 137 10.20 9.01 -0.42
CA PRO A 137 11.20 10.07 -0.66
C PRO A 137 11.80 10.13 -2.08
N GLY A 138 11.14 9.64 -3.10
CA GLY A 138 11.61 9.70 -4.50
C GLY A 138 11.71 11.12 -5.08
N THR A 139 12.56 11.28 -6.08
CA THR A 139 12.84 12.56 -6.73
C THR A 139 12.54 12.50 -8.23
N PRO A 140 11.89 13.52 -8.83
CA PRO A 140 11.11 14.58 -8.17
C PRO A 140 9.86 14.04 -7.45
N ALA A 141 9.49 14.64 -6.32
CA ALA A 141 8.43 14.13 -5.44
C ALA A 141 7.07 13.90 -6.13
N ASN A 142 6.76 14.66 -7.17
CA ASN A 142 5.48 14.59 -7.88
C ASN A 142 5.62 14.01 -9.30
N ALA A 143 6.78 13.47 -9.68
CA ALA A 143 7.04 13.02 -11.05
C ALA A 143 5.94 12.13 -11.65
N PRO A 144 5.39 11.13 -10.94
CA PRO A 144 4.39 10.22 -11.49
C PRO A 144 2.94 10.73 -11.46
N MET A 145 2.68 11.99 -11.07
CA MET A 145 1.30 12.50 -10.90
C MET A 145 0.80 13.42 -12.02
N GLY A 146 1.61 13.73 -13.02
CA GLY A 146 1.21 14.56 -14.14
C GLY A 146 1.67 16.02 -14.08
N ALA A 147 1.36 16.81 -15.10
CA ALA A 147 1.78 18.21 -15.24
C ALA A 147 1.11 19.13 -14.22
N ASN A 148 -0.12 18.85 -13.85
CA ASN A 148 -0.86 19.56 -12.81
C ASN A 148 -0.54 19.04 -11.41
N ARG A 149 0.73 18.77 -11.13
CA ARG A 149 1.30 18.12 -9.95
C ARG A 149 1.18 18.92 -8.66
N THR A 150 0.29 19.87 -8.63
CA THR A 150 0.09 20.72 -7.46
C THR A 150 -0.60 19.92 -6.36
N GLY A 151 0.05 19.86 -5.21
CA GLY A 151 -0.61 19.35 -4.02
C GLY A 151 -1.72 20.31 -3.59
N PHE A 152 -2.87 19.76 -3.26
CA PHE A 152 -4.01 20.51 -2.73
C PHE A 152 -3.95 20.50 -1.20
N ASN A 153 -3.02 21.29 -0.64
CA ASN A 153 -2.79 21.42 0.80
C ASN A 153 -3.15 22.84 1.31
N ALA A 154 -4.05 23.53 0.62
CA ALA A 154 -4.40 24.92 0.94
C ALA A 154 -4.98 25.09 2.35
N GLU A 155 -5.70 24.08 2.82
CA GLU A 155 -6.26 24.02 4.17
C GLU A 155 -5.25 23.49 5.21
N GLY A 156 -4.06 23.06 4.77
CA GLY A 156 -2.98 22.47 5.57
C GLY A 156 -2.76 20.98 5.33
N HIS A 157 -1.83 20.44 6.10
CA HIS A 157 -1.51 19.00 6.08
C HIS A 157 -1.05 18.49 7.46
N ARG A 158 -1.58 19.10 8.54
CA ARG A 158 -1.29 18.72 9.93
C ARG A 158 -1.77 17.31 10.26
N PHE A 159 -2.68 16.76 9.45
CA PHE A 159 -3.20 15.41 9.61
C PHE A 159 -2.08 14.34 9.63
N ASN A 160 -0.96 14.59 8.99
CA ASN A 160 0.20 13.69 8.99
C ASN A 160 0.83 13.47 10.38
N ASN A 161 0.65 14.42 11.30
CA ASN A 161 1.12 14.36 12.69
C ASN A 161 -0.09 14.30 13.64
N TYR A 162 -1.06 13.42 13.35
CA TYR A 162 -2.36 13.41 14.03
C TYR A 162 -2.23 13.26 15.54
N SER A 163 -1.59 12.19 16.03
CA SER A 163 -1.49 11.95 17.49
C SER A 163 -0.73 13.05 18.21
N GLU A 164 0.32 13.63 17.60
CA GLU A 164 1.07 14.75 18.17
C GLU A 164 0.17 15.98 18.33
N GLY A 165 -0.49 16.41 17.26
CA GLY A 165 -1.34 17.58 17.25
C GLY A 165 -2.53 17.46 18.21
N VAL A 166 -3.21 16.31 18.20
CA VAL A 166 -4.40 16.07 19.04
C VAL A 166 -4.03 15.85 20.51
N SER A 167 -2.94 15.12 20.80
CA SER A 167 -2.53 14.86 22.20
C SER A 167 -2.01 16.10 22.92
N ALA A 168 -1.40 17.05 22.20
CA ALA A 168 -0.89 18.29 22.76
C ALA A 168 -1.97 19.36 23.01
N ALA A 169 -3.17 19.17 22.46
CA ALA A 169 -4.22 20.18 22.50
C ALA A 169 -4.93 20.26 23.86
N ALA A 170 -5.29 21.47 24.27
CA ALA A 170 -6.17 21.69 25.43
C ALA A 170 -7.59 21.13 25.19
N ASN A 171 -8.06 21.11 23.93
CA ASN A 171 -9.30 20.48 23.51
C ASN A 171 -9.02 19.51 22.34
N PRO A 172 -8.73 18.23 22.62
CA PRO A 172 -8.41 17.22 21.60
C PRO A 172 -9.52 17.07 20.55
N GLN A 173 -10.79 17.10 20.95
CA GLN A 173 -11.92 16.95 20.02
C GLN A 173 -11.99 18.11 19.01
N GLN A 174 -11.73 19.33 19.45
CA GLN A 174 -11.70 20.48 18.55
C GLN A 174 -10.61 20.32 17.48
N VAL A 175 -9.39 19.91 17.87
CA VAL A 175 -8.29 19.70 16.92
C VAL A 175 -8.59 18.53 15.98
N HIS A 176 -9.14 17.44 16.48
CA HIS A 176 -9.64 16.35 15.64
C HIS A 176 -10.60 16.86 14.55
N ASP A 177 -11.62 17.63 14.94
CA ASP A 177 -12.60 18.18 13.99
C ASP A 177 -11.97 19.18 13.00
N GLU A 178 -10.96 19.94 13.42
CA GLU A 178 -10.17 20.82 12.57
C GLU A 178 -9.38 20.03 11.52
N LEU A 179 -8.71 18.94 11.91
CA LEU A 179 -7.97 18.09 10.99
C LEU A 179 -8.88 17.43 9.95
N LEU A 180 -10.08 16.99 10.34
CA LEU A 180 -11.05 16.46 9.38
C LEU A 180 -11.61 17.53 8.45
N ARG A 181 -11.77 18.79 8.92
CA ARG A 181 -12.11 19.92 8.05
C ARG A 181 -11.01 20.23 7.04
N GLU A 182 -9.75 20.11 7.46
CA GLU A 182 -8.57 20.28 6.60
C GLU A 182 -8.53 19.23 5.49
N VAL A 183 -8.73 17.95 5.80
CA VAL A 183 -8.82 16.86 4.82
C VAL A 183 -9.93 17.14 3.79
N ARG A 184 -11.13 17.42 4.28
CA ARG A 184 -12.29 17.72 3.43
C ARG A 184 -12.10 18.99 2.60
N GLY A 185 -11.51 20.04 3.19
CA GLY A 185 -11.26 21.32 2.54
C GLY A 185 -10.27 21.22 1.39
N ASN A 186 -9.22 20.40 1.55
CA ASN A 186 -8.25 20.13 0.50
C ASN A 186 -8.91 19.42 -0.71
N PHE A 187 -9.73 18.40 -0.47
CA PHE A 187 -10.46 17.70 -1.53
C PHE A 187 -11.46 18.64 -2.23
N ARG A 188 -12.21 19.44 -1.46
CA ARG A 188 -13.13 20.45 -2.01
C ARG A 188 -12.37 21.50 -2.85
N SER A 189 -11.21 21.95 -2.39
CA SER A 189 -10.36 22.88 -3.14
C SER A 189 -9.92 22.30 -4.48
N PHE A 190 -9.65 21.00 -4.54
CA PHE A 190 -9.38 20.28 -5.78
C PHE A 190 -10.63 20.24 -6.67
N LEU A 191 -11.78 19.79 -6.15
CA LEU A 191 -13.03 19.71 -6.92
C LEU A 191 -13.44 21.06 -7.51
N ASN A 192 -13.27 22.17 -6.76
CA ASN A 192 -13.59 23.53 -7.21
C ASN A 192 -12.68 24.02 -8.35
N LYS A 193 -11.48 23.44 -8.51
CA LYS A 193 -10.59 23.77 -9.63
C LYS A 193 -10.79 22.86 -10.84
N ARG A 194 -11.60 21.84 -10.72
CA ARG A 194 -11.92 20.93 -11.81
C ARG A 194 -12.77 21.66 -12.84
N VAL A 195 -12.45 21.45 -14.11
CA VAL A 195 -13.30 21.89 -15.20
C VAL A 195 -14.59 21.06 -15.18
N GLU A 196 -15.74 21.71 -15.25
CA GLU A 196 -17.05 21.07 -15.24
C GLU A 196 -17.15 20.01 -16.35
N GLY A 197 -17.73 18.85 -16.05
CA GLY A 197 -17.88 17.71 -16.97
C GLY A 197 -16.60 16.91 -17.23
N LYS A 198 -15.46 17.27 -16.65
CA LYS A 198 -14.24 16.46 -16.73
C LYS A 198 -14.18 15.45 -15.60
N PRO A 199 -13.82 14.18 -15.86
CA PRO A 199 -13.56 13.21 -14.80
C PRO A 199 -12.31 13.61 -14.04
N PHE A 200 -12.20 13.15 -12.77
CA PHE A 200 -11.03 13.42 -11.95
C PHE A 200 -10.33 12.15 -11.49
N CYS A 201 -9.05 12.29 -11.15
CA CYS A 201 -8.28 11.33 -10.37
C CYS A 201 -7.66 12.07 -9.17
N TYR A 202 -8.12 11.76 -7.96
CA TYR A 202 -7.61 12.37 -6.74
C TYR A 202 -6.97 11.34 -5.83
N TRP A 203 -5.74 11.65 -5.40
CA TRP A 203 -4.96 10.84 -4.47
C TRP A 203 -4.88 11.52 -3.10
N TRP A 204 -5.33 10.84 -2.06
CA TRP A 204 -5.14 11.23 -0.68
C TRP A 204 -4.15 10.27 -0.02
N GLY A 205 -2.95 10.76 0.29
CA GLY A 205 -1.85 9.99 0.85
C GLY A 205 -1.39 10.53 2.21
N PRO A 206 -2.16 10.34 3.29
CA PRO A 206 -1.73 10.76 4.61
C PRO A 206 -0.60 9.87 5.13
N THR A 207 0.23 10.43 6.02
CA THR A 207 1.36 9.72 6.63
C THR A 207 1.23 9.58 8.13
N ASN A 208 0.03 9.76 8.68
CA ASN A 208 -0.20 9.65 10.13
C ASN A 208 0.08 8.24 10.67
N THR A 209 -0.14 7.20 9.87
CA THR A 209 0.18 5.80 10.22
C THR A 209 1.68 5.47 10.14
N HIS A 210 2.50 6.34 9.52
CA HIS A 210 3.96 6.28 9.60
C HIS A 210 4.45 6.82 10.96
N ARG A 211 5.55 6.26 11.49
CA ARG A 211 6.16 6.76 12.74
C ARG A 211 6.72 8.20 12.56
N GLN A 212 6.74 9.02 13.67
CA GLN A 212 6.52 8.59 15.05
C GLN A 212 5.08 8.91 15.51
N TRP A 213 4.60 8.18 16.51
CA TRP A 213 3.33 8.43 17.20
C TRP A 213 3.57 8.85 18.65
N VAL A 214 2.59 9.50 19.26
CA VAL A 214 2.67 9.83 20.67
C VAL A 214 2.37 8.59 21.51
N ARG A 215 3.29 8.22 22.38
CA ARG A 215 3.15 7.07 23.26
C ARG A 215 1.90 7.20 24.14
N GLY A 216 1.09 6.15 24.21
CA GLY A 216 -0.18 6.11 24.91
C GLY A 216 -1.34 6.81 24.19
N SER A 217 -1.13 7.28 22.96
CA SER A 217 -2.18 7.97 22.16
C SER A 217 -3.35 7.07 21.80
N GLY A 218 -3.12 5.79 21.56
CA GLY A 218 -4.18 4.82 21.27
C GLY A 218 -5.19 4.71 22.40
N ALA A 219 -4.71 4.60 23.62
CA ALA A 219 -5.56 4.59 24.82
C ALA A 219 -6.22 5.95 25.07
N LYS A 220 -5.44 7.02 24.99
CA LYS A 220 -5.89 8.39 25.35
C LYS A 220 -6.92 8.94 24.35
N LEU A 221 -6.68 8.78 23.06
CA LEU A 221 -7.49 9.40 22.00
C LEU A 221 -8.60 8.48 21.49
N TRP A 222 -8.37 7.18 21.50
CA TRP A 222 -9.23 6.19 20.84
C TRP A 222 -9.80 5.14 21.81
N GLN A 223 -9.43 5.23 23.11
CA GLN A 223 -9.88 4.29 24.15
C GLN A 223 -9.52 2.83 23.84
N ILE A 224 -8.41 2.62 23.12
CA ILE A 224 -7.87 1.30 22.85
C ILE A 224 -7.07 0.87 24.08
N ASN A 225 -7.60 -0.09 24.87
CA ASN A 225 -6.87 -0.62 26.01
C ASN A 225 -5.78 -1.58 25.51
N PRO A 226 -4.46 -1.31 25.77
CA PRO A 226 -3.39 -2.23 25.34
C PRO A 226 -3.55 -3.67 25.85
N ASP A 227 -4.17 -3.88 27.01
CA ASP A 227 -4.39 -5.23 27.54
C ASP A 227 -5.42 -6.04 26.74
N ASP A 228 -6.29 -5.41 25.95
CA ASP A 228 -7.21 -6.10 25.05
C ASP A 228 -6.49 -6.75 23.87
N LEU A 229 -5.22 -6.36 23.60
CA LEU A 229 -4.33 -6.97 22.60
C LEU A 229 -3.65 -8.25 23.07
N LYS A 230 -3.76 -8.59 24.36
CA LYS A 230 -3.14 -9.81 24.90
C LYS A 230 -3.63 -11.04 24.16
N GLY A 231 -2.67 -11.81 23.59
CA GLY A 231 -2.95 -12.99 22.78
C GLY A 231 -3.57 -12.72 21.41
N LYS A 232 -3.60 -11.45 20.93
CA LYS A 232 -4.17 -11.06 19.63
C LYS A 232 -3.15 -10.43 18.68
N MET A 233 -1.92 -10.28 19.11
CA MET A 233 -0.83 -9.78 18.28
C MET A 233 -0.20 -10.91 17.46
N SER A 234 0.52 -10.55 16.38
CA SER A 234 1.32 -11.50 15.62
C SER A 234 2.32 -12.24 16.52
N ALA A 235 2.55 -13.52 16.25
CA ALA A 235 3.53 -14.34 16.99
C ALA A 235 4.98 -13.85 16.85
N HIS A 236 5.27 -12.94 15.92
CA HIS A 236 6.55 -12.25 15.82
C HIS A 236 6.79 -11.22 16.93
N LEU A 237 5.75 -10.82 17.65
CA LEU A 237 5.80 -9.78 18.67
C LEU A 237 5.79 -10.40 20.07
N PRO A 238 6.70 -9.97 20.98
CA PRO A 238 6.61 -10.36 22.38
C PRO A 238 5.34 -9.74 23.01
N ASP A 239 4.55 -10.58 23.69
CA ASP A 239 3.32 -10.13 24.34
C ASP A 239 3.63 -9.51 25.71
N VAL A 240 4.19 -8.29 25.68
CA VAL A 240 4.56 -7.48 26.84
C VAL A 240 3.86 -6.13 26.82
N PRO A 241 3.71 -5.44 27.97
CA PRO A 241 2.96 -4.20 28.04
C PRO A 241 3.45 -3.12 27.07
N GLU A 242 4.78 -2.95 26.93
CA GLU A 242 5.41 -1.93 26.09
C GLU A 242 5.07 -2.14 24.60
N VAL A 243 5.07 -3.39 24.16
CA VAL A 243 4.75 -3.75 22.76
C VAL A 243 3.25 -3.63 22.50
N ARG A 244 2.41 -4.04 23.46
CA ARG A 244 0.96 -3.84 23.34
C ARG A 244 0.58 -2.38 23.27
N GLU A 245 1.24 -1.50 24.07
CA GLU A 245 1.04 -0.05 24.02
C GLU A 245 1.42 0.52 22.63
N ASP A 246 2.59 0.13 22.11
CA ASP A 246 3.06 0.56 20.78
C ASP A 246 2.12 0.11 19.65
N VAL A 247 1.59 -1.12 19.71
CA VAL A 247 0.56 -1.60 18.76
C VAL A 247 -0.76 -0.85 18.94
N ALA A 248 -1.19 -0.57 20.17
CA ALA A 248 -2.42 0.20 20.43
C ALA A 248 -2.33 1.63 19.87
N ASP A 249 -1.16 2.27 19.96
CA ASP A 249 -0.91 3.60 19.38
C ASP A 249 -1.01 3.56 17.85
N TYR A 250 -0.44 2.52 17.21
CA TYR A 250 -0.61 2.31 15.77
C TYR A 250 -2.08 2.14 15.37
N LEU A 251 -2.83 1.31 16.08
CA LEU A 251 -4.26 1.11 15.81
C LEU A 251 -5.05 2.42 15.98
N GLY A 252 -4.62 3.30 16.89
CA GLY A 252 -5.17 4.65 17.03
C GLY A 252 -4.97 5.50 15.77
N GLU A 253 -3.79 5.44 15.16
CA GLU A 253 -3.51 6.14 13.89
C GLU A 253 -4.30 5.55 12.72
N VAL A 254 -4.53 4.24 12.72
CA VAL A 254 -5.42 3.60 11.72
C VAL A 254 -6.86 4.11 11.86
N GLN A 255 -7.36 4.28 13.09
CA GLN A 255 -8.69 4.88 13.31
C GLN A 255 -8.75 6.35 12.90
N ALA A 256 -7.64 7.10 13.06
CA ALA A 256 -7.54 8.47 12.55
C ALA A 256 -7.60 8.49 11.03
N PHE A 257 -6.87 7.60 10.34
CA PHE A 257 -6.97 7.45 8.89
C PHE A 257 -8.40 7.15 8.43
N ASP A 258 -9.09 6.22 9.11
CA ASP A 258 -10.49 5.90 8.82
C ASP A 258 -11.42 7.12 8.97
N ALA A 259 -11.20 7.95 10.00
CA ALA A 259 -11.98 9.18 10.18
C ALA A 259 -11.74 10.18 9.02
N GLY A 260 -10.49 10.31 8.56
CA GLY A 260 -10.13 11.11 7.39
C GLY A 260 -10.77 10.57 6.09
N LEU A 261 -10.76 9.24 5.90
CA LEU A 261 -11.48 8.58 4.81
C LEU A 261 -12.98 8.94 4.83
N GLY A 262 -13.60 8.89 6.02
CA GLY A 262 -14.99 9.30 6.20
C GLY A 262 -15.27 10.74 5.77
N ALA A 263 -14.33 11.67 6.03
CA ALA A 263 -14.44 13.06 5.60
C ALA A 263 -14.45 13.19 4.07
N LEU A 264 -13.66 12.38 3.35
CA LEU A 264 -13.63 12.34 1.88
C LEU A 264 -14.89 11.71 1.30
N LEU A 265 -15.30 10.54 1.79
CA LEU A 265 -16.49 9.85 1.30
C LEU A 265 -17.75 10.70 1.47
N ASN A 266 -17.90 11.35 2.63
CA ASN A 266 -19.03 12.24 2.89
C ASN A 266 -19.01 13.49 1.98
N GLU A 267 -17.83 14.00 1.60
CA GLU A 267 -17.73 15.11 0.66
C GLU A 267 -18.09 14.66 -0.76
N LEU A 268 -17.64 13.48 -1.17
CA LEU A 268 -17.97 12.88 -2.46
C LEU A 268 -19.49 12.64 -2.61
N GLU A 269 -20.15 12.13 -1.57
CA GLU A 269 -21.61 11.96 -1.55
C GLU A 269 -22.35 13.30 -1.71
N LYS A 270 -21.87 14.38 -1.06
CA LYS A 270 -22.48 15.72 -1.18
C LYS A 270 -22.36 16.33 -2.56
N THR A 271 -21.36 15.95 -3.35
CA THR A 271 -21.24 16.42 -4.74
C THR A 271 -22.16 15.68 -5.69
N GLY A 272 -22.78 14.56 -5.25
CA GLY A 272 -23.62 13.71 -6.09
C GLY A 272 -22.84 12.84 -7.08
N GLU A 273 -21.53 12.69 -6.89
CA GLU A 273 -20.66 11.96 -7.82
C GLU A 273 -20.23 10.58 -7.28
N ALA A 274 -20.72 10.20 -6.09
CA ALA A 274 -20.31 8.97 -5.42
C ALA A 274 -20.59 7.72 -6.26
N ASP A 275 -21.74 7.68 -6.96
CA ASP A 275 -22.16 6.50 -7.72
C ASP A 275 -21.25 6.22 -8.92
N ASN A 276 -20.78 7.27 -9.62
CA ASN A 276 -19.81 7.15 -10.73
C ASN A 276 -18.37 7.45 -10.30
N THR A 277 -17.98 7.07 -9.10
CA THR A 277 -16.59 7.17 -8.63
C THR A 277 -16.04 5.79 -8.25
N LEU A 278 -14.93 5.40 -8.89
CA LEU A 278 -14.11 4.27 -8.47
C LEU A 278 -13.29 4.69 -7.25
N VAL A 279 -13.67 4.21 -6.07
CA VAL A 279 -12.96 4.47 -4.81
C VAL A 279 -12.09 3.27 -4.47
N ILE A 280 -10.79 3.50 -4.27
CA ILE A 280 -9.81 2.49 -3.88
C ILE A 280 -9.17 2.91 -2.56
N VAL A 281 -9.18 2.03 -1.56
CA VAL A 281 -8.59 2.29 -0.24
C VAL A 281 -7.61 1.19 0.12
N SER A 282 -6.35 1.55 0.36
CA SER A 282 -5.28 0.62 0.74
C SER A 282 -4.14 1.33 1.47
N GLY A 283 -3.14 0.56 1.92
CA GLY A 283 -1.85 1.05 2.41
C GLY A 283 -0.70 0.56 1.53
N ASP A 284 0.49 1.16 1.70
CA ASP A 284 1.65 0.86 0.86
C ASP A 284 2.51 -0.32 1.38
N HIS A 285 2.39 -0.70 2.63
CA HIS A 285 2.95 -1.92 3.24
C HIS A 285 2.55 -2.03 4.71
N GLY A 286 3.08 -3.04 5.41
CA GLY A 286 2.72 -3.31 6.80
C GLY A 286 3.38 -2.39 7.81
N ILE A 287 3.04 -2.64 9.06
CA ILE A 287 3.37 -1.85 10.23
C ILE A 287 4.88 -1.52 10.35
N PRO A 288 5.26 -0.26 10.63
CA PRO A 288 6.64 0.17 10.75
C PRO A 288 7.21 -0.09 12.17
N GLY A 289 8.53 -0.31 12.27
CA GLY A 289 9.22 -0.46 13.56
C GLY A 289 8.89 -1.75 14.31
N MET A 290 8.32 -2.74 13.62
CA MET A 290 7.92 -4.03 14.18
C MET A 290 8.62 -5.19 13.45
N PRO A 291 8.95 -6.31 14.14
CA PRO A 291 9.39 -7.53 13.49
C PRO A 291 8.44 -8.01 12.41
N ALA A 292 8.97 -8.62 11.36
CA ALA A 292 8.22 -9.10 10.20
C ALA A 292 7.36 -8.05 9.47
N GLY A 293 7.25 -6.82 9.96
CA GLY A 293 6.54 -5.70 9.36
C GLY A 293 7.28 -5.08 8.15
N LYS A 294 7.22 -3.76 8.02
CA LYS A 294 7.92 -2.99 6.97
C LYS A 294 9.32 -3.53 6.70
N CYS A 295 9.71 -3.58 5.42
CA CYS A 295 10.98 -4.15 4.96
C CYS A 295 11.14 -5.68 5.09
N ASN A 296 10.10 -6.43 5.40
CA ASN A 296 10.12 -7.90 5.44
C ASN A 296 9.09 -8.49 4.48
N LEU A 297 9.36 -9.71 3.97
CA LEU A 297 8.48 -10.37 2.99
C LEU A 297 7.44 -11.30 3.61
N TYR A 298 7.28 -11.27 4.93
CA TYR A 298 6.21 -11.97 5.64
C TYR A 298 4.87 -11.23 5.52
N ASP A 299 3.75 -11.91 5.77
CA ASP A 299 2.42 -11.32 5.68
C ASP A 299 2.28 -10.00 6.48
N PRO A 300 2.82 -9.84 7.71
CA PRO A 300 2.77 -8.57 8.42
C PRO A 300 3.43 -7.38 7.70
N GLY A 301 4.39 -7.65 6.80
CA GLY A 301 5.06 -6.64 6.00
C GLY A 301 4.44 -6.41 4.62
N THR A 302 3.90 -7.46 4.01
CA THR A 302 3.48 -7.43 2.60
C THR A 302 1.97 -7.43 2.39
N ARG A 303 1.18 -7.96 3.32
CA ARG A 303 -0.27 -8.06 3.22
C ARG A 303 -0.91 -6.77 3.72
N VAL A 304 -1.78 -6.18 2.91
CA VAL A 304 -2.41 -4.88 3.20
C VAL A 304 -3.93 -4.96 3.16
N SER A 305 -4.57 -3.99 3.79
CA SER A 305 -6.01 -3.77 3.62
C SER A 305 -6.30 -3.30 2.20
N LEU A 306 -7.35 -3.84 1.57
CA LEU A 306 -7.81 -3.36 0.26
C LEU A 306 -9.33 -3.49 0.17
N ALA A 307 -9.98 -2.36 -0.08
CA ALA A 307 -11.39 -2.32 -0.46
C ALA A 307 -11.57 -1.43 -1.71
N VAL A 308 -12.47 -1.86 -2.60
CA VAL A 308 -12.78 -1.15 -3.85
C VAL A 308 -14.29 -1.04 -4.00
N SER A 309 -14.78 0.17 -4.28
CA SER A 309 -16.20 0.42 -4.53
C SER A 309 -16.39 1.32 -5.75
N TRP A 310 -17.40 1.02 -6.54
CA TRP A 310 -17.91 1.85 -7.63
C TRP A 310 -19.36 1.46 -7.83
N PRO A 311 -20.30 2.14 -7.14
CA PRO A 311 -21.70 1.72 -7.04
C PRO A 311 -22.39 1.44 -8.38
N ASP A 312 -22.12 2.23 -9.42
CA ASP A 312 -22.71 2.05 -10.75
C ASP A 312 -22.24 0.76 -11.47
N ARG A 313 -21.14 0.15 -11.05
CA ARG A 313 -20.49 -0.93 -11.80
C ARG A 313 -20.13 -2.16 -11.00
N ILE A 314 -19.82 -2.00 -9.71
CA ILE A 314 -19.30 -3.06 -8.84
C ILE A 314 -20.41 -3.53 -7.91
N PRO A 315 -20.83 -4.80 -7.96
CA PRO A 315 -21.79 -5.35 -6.99
C PRO A 315 -21.27 -5.25 -5.56
N ALA A 316 -22.13 -4.75 -4.67
CA ALA A 316 -21.82 -4.55 -3.26
C ALA A 316 -21.76 -5.86 -2.44
N GLY A 317 -21.12 -5.79 -1.26
CA GLY A 317 -21.16 -6.82 -0.22
C GLY A 317 -20.33 -8.06 -0.51
N ARG A 318 -19.32 -7.95 -1.38
CA ARG A 318 -18.51 -9.09 -1.81
C ARG A 318 -17.19 -9.19 -1.04
N VAL A 319 -16.86 -10.41 -0.66
CA VAL A 319 -15.55 -10.77 -0.10
C VAL A 319 -14.84 -11.66 -1.12
N VAL A 320 -13.67 -11.25 -1.57
CA VAL A 320 -12.93 -11.87 -2.68
C VAL A 320 -11.57 -12.37 -2.20
N ASP A 321 -11.25 -13.61 -2.58
CA ASP A 321 -10.05 -14.34 -2.16
C ASP A 321 -8.99 -14.46 -3.25
N ASP A 322 -9.17 -13.81 -4.40
CA ASP A 322 -8.17 -13.71 -5.44
C ASP A 322 -6.90 -13.03 -4.90
N PHE A 323 -5.74 -13.55 -5.30
CA PHE A 323 -4.49 -12.88 -4.99
C PHE A 323 -4.35 -11.60 -5.82
N VAL A 324 -4.19 -10.49 -5.14
CA VAL A 324 -4.00 -9.16 -5.72
C VAL A 324 -2.64 -8.63 -5.32
N CYS A 325 -1.86 -8.19 -6.28
CA CYS A 325 -0.67 -7.38 -6.04
C CYS A 325 -0.98 -5.91 -6.39
N LEU A 326 -0.53 -4.95 -5.60
CA LEU A 326 -0.90 -3.54 -5.81
C LEU A 326 -0.59 -2.97 -7.21
N PRO A 327 0.46 -3.42 -7.97
CA PRO A 327 0.60 -3.02 -9.38
C PRO A 327 -0.60 -3.39 -10.27
N ASP A 328 -1.48 -4.30 -9.86
CA ASP A 328 -2.72 -4.63 -10.57
C ASP A 328 -3.72 -3.45 -10.62
N LEU A 329 -3.60 -2.50 -9.68
CA LEU A 329 -4.49 -1.34 -9.60
C LEU A 329 -4.31 -0.37 -10.78
N ALA A 330 -3.10 -0.17 -11.29
CA ALA A 330 -2.86 0.73 -12.43
C ALA A 330 -3.60 0.28 -13.70
N PRO A 331 -3.43 -0.97 -14.21
CA PRO A 331 -4.19 -1.44 -15.35
C PRO A 331 -5.70 -1.49 -15.07
N THR A 332 -6.14 -1.72 -13.82
CA THR A 332 -7.55 -1.69 -13.42
C THR A 332 -8.14 -0.29 -13.59
N ILE A 333 -7.46 0.73 -13.11
CA ILE A 333 -7.88 2.13 -13.23
C ILE A 333 -7.93 2.56 -14.70
N LEU A 334 -6.92 2.19 -15.49
CA LEU A 334 -6.88 2.52 -16.93
C LEU A 334 -8.02 1.84 -17.69
N GLU A 335 -8.29 0.56 -17.42
CA GLU A 335 -9.41 -0.16 -18.04
C GLU A 335 -10.75 0.43 -17.62
N ALA A 336 -10.94 0.78 -16.34
CA ALA A 336 -12.14 1.47 -15.86
C ALA A 336 -12.37 2.81 -16.57
N ALA A 337 -11.29 3.53 -16.87
CA ALA A 337 -11.32 4.78 -17.63
C ALA A 337 -11.51 4.60 -19.15
N GLY A 338 -11.52 3.35 -19.64
CA GLY A 338 -11.61 3.03 -21.06
C GLY A 338 -10.31 3.24 -21.85
N LEU A 339 -9.16 3.31 -21.15
CA LEU A 339 -7.86 3.50 -21.78
C LEU A 339 -7.17 2.16 -22.05
N LYS A 340 -6.33 2.17 -23.08
CA LYS A 340 -5.46 1.03 -23.39
C LYS A 340 -4.38 0.89 -22.31
N VAL A 341 -4.29 -0.30 -21.73
CA VAL A 341 -3.21 -0.64 -20.79
C VAL A 341 -1.89 -0.79 -21.55
N PRO A 342 -0.82 -0.08 -21.15
CA PRO A 342 0.51 -0.25 -21.74
C PRO A 342 1.04 -1.67 -21.60
N ALA A 343 1.66 -2.21 -22.65
CA ALA A 343 2.24 -3.56 -22.65
C ALA A 343 3.39 -3.74 -21.65
N ALA A 344 4.01 -2.65 -21.20
CA ALA A 344 5.06 -2.68 -20.19
C ALA A 344 4.54 -3.00 -18.77
N MET A 345 3.24 -2.81 -18.52
CA MET A 345 2.65 -3.13 -17.22
C MET A 345 2.63 -4.65 -17.00
N THR A 346 3.12 -5.07 -15.84
CA THR A 346 3.14 -6.47 -15.41
C THR A 346 1.93 -6.83 -14.54
N GLY A 347 1.28 -5.80 -13.97
CA GLY A 347 0.02 -5.95 -13.26
C GLY A 347 -1.12 -6.39 -14.18
N ARG A 348 -2.08 -7.11 -13.63
CA ARG A 348 -3.26 -7.61 -14.34
C ARG A 348 -4.50 -6.88 -13.86
N SER A 349 -5.30 -6.33 -14.78
CA SER A 349 -6.55 -5.66 -14.41
C SER A 349 -7.46 -6.55 -13.55
N LEU A 350 -8.10 -5.95 -12.56
CA LEU A 350 -9.08 -6.58 -11.67
C LEU A 350 -10.52 -6.39 -12.17
N MET A 351 -10.76 -5.75 -13.32
CA MET A 351 -12.11 -5.41 -13.76
C MET A 351 -13.03 -6.62 -13.89
N ASN A 352 -12.51 -7.76 -14.37
CA ASN A 352 -13.26 -9.03 -14.42
C ASN A 352 -13.69 -9.52 -13.02
N VAL A 353 -12.80 -9.37 -12.02
CA VAL A 353 -13.07 -9.73 -10.62
C VAL A 353 -14.04 -8.74 -9.98
N LEU A 354 -13.83 -7.44 -10.19
CA LEU A 354 -14.62 -6.37 -9.60
C LEU A 354 -16.07 -6.37 -10.10
N THR A 355 -16.31 -6.61 -11.39
CA THR A 355 -17.64 -6.60 -12.00
C THR A 355 -18.38 -7.94 -11.91
N SER A 356 -17.72 -9.01 -11.46
CA SER A 356 -18.37 -10.29 -11.16
C SER A 356 -19.42 -10.13 -10.05
N LYS A 357 -20.36 -11.07 -9.96
CA LYS A 357 -21.30 -11.19 -8.84
C LYS A 357 -20.86 -12.19 -7.78
N GLU A 358 -19.78 -12.92 -8.06
CA GLU A 358 -19.28 -14.01 -7.23
C GLU A 358 -18.40 -13.47 -6.09
N SER A 359 -18.37 -14.19 -4.97
CA SER A 359 -17.44 -14.03 -3.84
C SER A 359 -16.48 -15.22 -3.78
N GLY A 360 -15.48 -15.15 -2.90
CA GLY A 360 -14.40 -16.13 -2.84
C GLY A 360 -13.39 -15.93 -3.97
N GLN A 361 -12.81 -17.00 -4.49
CA GLN A 361 -11.88 -16.93 -5.61
C GLN A 361 -12.65 -16.87 -6.92
N VAL A 362 -12.59 -15.72 -7.60
CA VAL A 362 -13.32 -15.42 -8.85
C VAL A 362 -12.50 -15.78 -10.08
N ASP A 363 -11.22 -15.41 -10.09
CA ASP A 363 -10.26 -15.74 -11.16
C ASP A 363 -9.26 -16.77 -10.65
N MET A 364 -9.44 -18.03 -11.04
CA MET A 364 -8.59 -19.15 -10.61
C MET A 364 -7.12 -18.99 -10.99
N THR A 365 -6.79 -18.10 -11.92
CA THR A 365 -5.40 -17.81 -12.31
C THR A 365 -4.70 -16.83 -11.36
N ARG A 366 -5.44 -16.24 -10.42
CA ARG A 366 -4.93 -15.35 -9.36
C ARG A 366 -4.68 -16.16 -8.08
N ASP A 367 -3.78 -17.13 -8.16
CA ASP A 367 -3.48 -18.09 -7.10
C ASP A 367 -2.17 -17.80 -6.34
N PHE A 368 -1.45 -16.73 -6.71
CA PHE A 368 -0.23 -16.28 -6.05
C PHE A 368 0.06 -14.80 -6.27
N VAL A 369 0.98 -14.28 -5.48
CA VAL A 369 1.68 -13.00 -5.71
C VAL A 369 3.19 -13.18 -5.56
N VAL A 370 3.95 -12.28 -6.21
CA VAL A 370 5.40 -12.18 -6.04
C VAL A 370 5.73 -10.85 -5.38
N THR A 371 6.56 -10.93 -4.34
CA THR A 371 7.03 -9.77 -3.58
C THR A 371 8.55 -9.75 -3.55
N GLY A 372 9.14 -8.59 -3.23
CA GLY A 372 10.57 -8.52 -3.15
C GLY A 372 11.07 -7.23 -2.50
N ARG A 373 12.39 -7.17 -2.35
CA ARG A 373 13.05 -6.06 -1.70
C ARG A 373 14.47 -5.90 -2.21
N GLU A 374 14.92 -4.65 -2.26
CA GLU A 374 16.31 -4.24 -2.47
C GLU A 374 16.77 -3.29 -1.33
N ARG A 375 17.35 -2.13 -1.64
CA ARG A 375 17.80 -1.16 -0.65
C ARG A 375 16.63 -0.33 -0.12
N HIS A 376 16.50 -0.28 1.20
CA HIS A 376 15.60 0.64 1.88
C HIS A 376 16.37 1.89 2.34
N VAL A 377 17.04 1.83 3.48
CA VAL A 377 17.88 2.93 3.97
C VAL A 377 19.31 2.78 3.43
N ALA A 378 19.87 3.87 2.87
CA ALA A 378 21.20 3.85 2.28
C ALA A 378 22.29 3.51 3.31
N GLY A 379 22.21 4.07 4.51
CA GLY A 379 23.16 3.85 5.59
C GLY A 379 22.95 2.57 6.40
N ALA A 380 22.01 1.69 6.01
CA ALA A 380 21.72 0.48 6.78
C ALA A 380 22.86 -0.55 6.75
N ARG A 381 23.66 -0.57 5.68
CA ARG A 381 24.79 -1.49 5.47
C ARG A 381 25.99 -0.76 4.89
N THR A 382 27.17 -1.34 5.12
CA THR A 382 28.41 -0.87 4.49
C THR A 382 28.23 -0.81 2.96
N ASP A 383 28.86 0.15 2.33
CA ASP A 383 28.83 0.40 0.88
C ASP A 383 27.42 0.59 0.31
N ARG A 384 26.45 0.92 1.17
CA ARG A 384 25.04 1.16 0.82
C ARG A 384 24.38 -0.03 0.11
N LEU A 385 24.86 -1.23 0.42
CA LEU A 385 24.41 -2.47 -0.21
C LEU A 385 22.94 -2.78 0.15
N PRO A 386 22.16 -3.33 -0.79
CA PRO A 386 20.80 -3.79 -0.54
C PRO A 386 20.76 -5.07 0.29
N TYR A 387 19.57 -5.43 0.75
CA TYR A 387 19.27 -6.79 1.20
C TYR A 387 18.27 -7.42 0.21
N PRO A 388 18.76 -8.12 -0.82
CA PRO A 388 17.94 -8.59 -1.92
C PRO A 388 17.15 -9.84 -1.55
N GLN A 389 15.83 -9.74 -1.63
CA GLN A 389 14.90 -10.84 -1.40
C GLN A 389 13.85 -10.91 -2.50
N ARG A 390 13.37 -12.11 -2.83
CA ARG A 390 12.17 -12.35 -3.62
C ARG A 390 11.36 -13.45 -2.93
N ALA A 391 10.05 -13.34 -3.00
CA ALA A 391 9.15 -14.33 -2.42
C ALA A 391 7.97 -14.61 -3.35
N ILE A 392 7.47 -15.83 -3.29
CA ILE A 392 6.17 -16.23 -3.84
C ILE A 392 5.26 -16.65 -2.68
N ARG A 393 4.06 -16.07 -2.68
CA ARG A 393 3.01 -16.31 -1.68
C ARG A 393 1.80 -16.93 -2.36
N THR A 394 1.50 -18.17 -2.02
CA THR A 394 0.32 -18.93 -2.46
C THR A 394 -0.66 -19.11 -1.31
N ALA A 395 -1.79 -19.76 -1.52
CA ALA A 395 -2.74 -20.04 -0.45
C ALA A 395 -2.13 -20.86 0.70
N ASP A 396 -1.25 -21.81 0.37
CA ASP A 396 -0.72 -22.81 1.31
C ASP A 396 0.68 -22.49 1.83
N TYR A 397 1.47 -21.72 1.06
CA TYR A 397 2.89 -21.52 1.35
C TYR A 397 3.36 -20.09 1.12
N LEU A 398 4.36 -19.68 1.90
CA LEU A 398 5.26 -18.58 1.61
C LEU A 398 6.66 -19.16 1.40
N TYR A 399 7.24 -18.95 0.19
CA TYR A 399 8.63 -19.26 -0.10
C TYR A 399 9.42 -17.97 -0.33
N ILE A 400 10.58 -17.82 0.33
CA ILE A 400 11.46 -16.65 0.20
C ILE A 400 12.85 -17.11 -0.25
N ARG A 401 13.39 -16.44 -1.27
CA ARG A 401 14.78 -16.51 -1.70
C ARG A 401 15.55 -15.30 -1.21
N ASN A 402 16.56 -15.52 -0.36
CA ASN A 402 17.52 -14.51 0.09
C ASN A 402 18.77 -14.65 -0.79
N PHE A 403 19.04 -13.66 -1.65
CA PHE A 403 20.16 -13.73 -2.60
C PHE A 403 21.53 -13.48 -1.95
N GLN A 404 21.54 -12.76 -0.81
CA GLN A 404 22.76 -12.41 -0.07
C GLN A 404 22.52 -12.68 1.45
N PRO A 405 22.41 -13.97 1.85
CA PRO A 405 22.02 -14.34 3.21
C PRO A 405 23.08 -13.99 4.26
N GLU A 406 24.30 -13.72 3.85
CA GLU A 406 25.40 -13.26 4.71
C GLU A 406 25.24 -11.81 5.16
N ARG A 407 24.39 -11.00 4.49
CA ARG A 407 24.11 -9.62 4.87
C ARG A 407 23.09 -9.58 6.03
N TRP A 408 23.14 -8.52 6.80
CA TRP A 408 22.16 -8.26 7.86
C TRP A 408 20.82 -7.79 7.26
N PRO A 409 19.68 -8.45 7.54
CA PRO A 409 18.41 -8.14 6.89
C PRO A 409 17.87 -6.76 7.22
N MET A 410 18.01 -6.31 8.47
CA MET A 410 17.52 -5.01 8.92
C MET A 410 18.62 -3.95 9.06
N GLY A 411 19.80 -4.21 8.49
CA GLY A 411 20.96 -3.35 8.64
C GLY A 411 21.84 -3.77 9.82
N THR A 412 23.00 -3.13 9.93
CA THR A 412 23.96 -3.39 11.00
C THR A 412 23.65 -2.57 12.25
N ALA A 413 24.16 -3.01 13.38
CA ALA A 413 24.09 -2.27 14.63
C ALA A 413 25.48 -2.11 15.25
N PRO A 414 25.77 -0.93 15.86
CA PRO A 414 26.92 -0.76 16.72
C PRO A 414 26.94 -1.85 17.83
N GLY A 415 28.11 -2.42 18.10
CA GLY A 415 28.27 -3.49 19.08
C GLY A 415 27.87 -4.89 18.60
N PHE A 416 27.26 -5.01 17.41
CA PHE A 416 26.92 -6.29 16.78
C PHE A 416 27.90 -6.60 15.64
N GLY A 417 28.97 -7.33 15.96
CA GLY A 417 29.94 -7.82 14.99
C GLY A 417 31.12 -6.88 14.71
N ALA A 418 31.13 -5.66 15.25
CA ALA A 418 32.29 -4.78 15.23
C ALA A 418 32.89 -4.68 16.66
N SER A 419 34.19 -4.88 16.79
CA SER A 419 34.86 -4.72 18.09
C SER A 419 34.93 -3.26 18.49
N GLY A 420 34.50 -2.91 19.70
CA GLY A 420 34.69 -1.59 20.31
C GLY A 420 33.52 -0.60 20.18
N GLU A 421 32.43 -0.97 19.54
CA GLU A 421 31.22 -0.14 19.51
C GLU A 421 30.25 -0.54 20.63
N THR A 422 29.67 0.46 21.30
CA THR A 422 28.66 0.23 22.33
C THR A 422 27.28 0.34 21.72
N MET A 423 26.34 -0.51 22.20
CA MET A 423 24.93 -0.39 21.83
C MET A 423 24.37 0.98 22.22
N PRO A 424 23.56 1.60 21.38
CA PRO A 424 22.86 2.84 21.73
C PRO A 424 21.94 2.63 22.95
N ASP A 425 21.73 3.71 23.70
CA ASP A 425 20.79 3.71 24.82
C ASP A 425 19.32 3.70 24.35
N ALA A 426 18.39 3.53 25.30
CA ALA A 426 16.96 3.46 25.00
C ALA A 426 16.45 4.72 24.30
N ALA A 427 16.87 5.90 24.74
CA ALA A 427 16.41 7.17 24.18
C ALA A 427 16.85 7.33 22.73
N ALA A 428 18.09 6.91 22.39
CA ALA A 428 18.58 6.91 21.02
C ALA A 428 17.82 5.91 20.14
N LEU A 429 17.52 4.72 20.65
CA LEU A 429 16.77 3.68 19.92
C LEU A 429 15.31 4.07 19.67
N ASP A 430 14.66 4.75 20.63
CA ASP A 430 13.27 5.21 20.49
C ASP A 430 13.12 6.37 19.51
N ALA A 431 14.14 7.24 19.42
CA ALA A 431 14.02 8.50 18.68
C ALA A 431 14.75 8.52 17.33
N ASN A 432 15.68 7.59 17.10
CA ASN A 432 16.55 7.62 15.91
C ASN A 432 16.61 6.26 15.20
N THR A 433 15.96 6.17 14.05
CA THR A 433 15.97 4.99 13.19
C THR A 433 17.40 4.54 12.84
N PHE A 434 18.34 5.47 12.69
CA PHE A 434 19.71 5.21 12.28
C PHE A 434 20.64 4.77 13.43
N ALA A 435 20.15 4.78 14.68
CA ALA A 435 20.98 4.39 15.82
C ALA A 435 21.42 2.90 15.75
N ALA A 436 20.53 2.02 15.26
CA ALA A 436 20.81 0.60 15.06
C ALA A 436 19.79 -0.01 14.08
N PHE A 437 20.16 -1.02 13.30
CA PHE A 437 19.25 -1.75 12.41
C PHE A 437 18.33 -0.81 11.61
N ALA A 438 18.93 0.04 10.80
CA ALA A 438 18.27 1.23 10.23
C ALA A 438 17.13 0.95 9.24
N ASP A 439 16.98 -0.29 8.75
CA ASP A 439 15.83 -0.68 7.93
C ASP A 439 14.57 -0.98 8.77
N MET A 440 14.67 -0.95 10.11
CA MET A 440 13.55 -0.94 11.04
C MET A 440 13.42 0.45 11.68
N ASP A 441 12.27 1.08 11.55
CA ASP A 441 12.01 2.39 12.13
C ASP A 441 12.20 2.39 13.65
N ALA A 442 12.62 3.54 14.21
CA ALA A 442 12.70 3.74 15.66
C ALA A 442 11.32 3.52 16.30
N SER A 443 11.28 2.76 17.39
CA SER A 443 10.05 2.41 18.09
C SER A 443 10.30 1.90 19.49
N PRO A 444 9.32 2.00 20.42
CA PRO A 444 9.38 1.31 21.71
C PRO A 444 9.60 -0.20 21.58
N THR A 445 8.96 -0.84 20.58
CA THR A 445 9.14 -2.27 20.29
C THR A 445 10.57 -2.59 19.87
N LYS A 446 11.17 -1.81 18.96
CA LYS A 446 12.58 -2.00 18.55
C LYS A 446 13.52 -1.86 19.73
N THR A 447 13.30 -0.84 20.56
CA THR A 447 14.08 -0.60 21.77
C THR A 447 13.98 -1.78 22.72
N TRP A 448 12.77 -2.26 22.99
CA TRP A 448 12.54 -3.42 23.84
C TRP A 448 13.26 -4.66 23.32
N LEU A 449 13.14 -4.98 22.02
CA LEU A 449 13.79 -6.13 21.39
C LEU A 449 15.31 -6.09 21.53
N ILE A 450 15.93 -4.92 21.39
CA ILE A 450 17.39 -4.77 21.48
C ILE A 450 17.84 -4.86 22.94
N GLN A 451 17.13 -4.23 23.86
CA GLN A 451 17.54 -4.18 25.27
C GLN A 451 17.16 -5.43 26.06
N GLU A 452 15.96 -5.97 25.86
CA GLU A 452 15.43 -7.08 26.63
C GLU A 452 15.63 -8.43 25.89
N GLY A 453 15.53 -8.43 24.56
CA GLY A 453 15.64 -9.64 23.76
C GLY A 453 16.99 -10.38 23.90
N LEU A 454 18.04 -9.67 24.29
CA LEU A 454 19.37 -10.25 24.51
C LEU A 454 19.60 -10.75 25.95
N LYS A 455 18.74 -10.40 26.91
CA LYS A 455 18.95 -10.72 28.32
C LYS A 455 18.62 -12.16 28.69
N THR A 456 17.61 -12.74 28.04
CA THR A 456 17.13 -14.08 28.36
C THR A 456 16.91 -14.93 27.12
N SER A 457 17.03 -16.26 27.27
CA SER A 457 16.74 -17.21 26.19
C SER A 457 15.27 -17.14 25.73
N ALA A 458 14.35 -16.83 26.62
CA ALA A 458 12.92 -16.70 26.30
C ALA A 458 12.62 -15.57 25.32
N TYR A 459 13.38 -14.47 25.39
CA TYR A 459 13.20 -13.31 24.53
C TYR A 459 14.14 -13.30 23.32
N ARG A 460 15.21 -14.11 23.38
CA ARG A 460 16.21 -14.19 22.32
C ARG A 460 15.62 -14.57 20.97
N SER A 461 14.61 -15.43 20.94
CA SER A 461 13.92 -15.82 19.71
C SER A 461 13.26 -14.63 18.99
N PHE A 462 12.69 -13.67 19.72
CA PHE A 462 12.12 -12.45 19.15
C PHE A 462 13.19 -11.53 18.56
N PHE A 463 14.32 -11.38 19.27
CA PHE A 463 15.47 -10.64 18.74
C PHE A 463 16.00 -11.27 17.45
N ASP A 464 16.21 -12.59 17.45
CA ASP A 464 16.73 -13.32 16.30
C ASP A 464 15.73 -13.26 15.13
N ALA A 465 14.43 -13.40 15.40
CA ALA A 465 13.37 -13.24 14.39
C ALA A 465 13.35 -11.83 13.78
N ALA A 466 13.68 -10.79 14.55
CA ALA A 466 13.74 -9.42 14.05
C ALA A 466 15.02 -9.12 13.25
N PHE A 467 16.19 -9.54 13.75
CA PHE A 467 17.46 -8.97 13.32
C PHE A 467 18.49 -9.98 12.83
N ALA A 468 18.41 -11.27 13.19
CA ALA A 468 19.42 -12.26 12.79
C ALA A 468 19.45 -12.46 11.27
N ARG A 469 20.61 -12.92 10.78
CA ARG A 469 20.78 -13.31 9.38
C ARG A 469 19.80 -14.42 9.02
N ARG A 470 19.33 -14.41 7.78
CA ARG A 470 18.36 -15.38 7.26
C ARG A 470 19.07 -16.50 6.51
N SER A 471 18.40 -17.65 6.41
CA SER A 471 18.81 -18.71 5.50
C SER A 471 18.69 -18.25 4.04
N GLY A 472 19.45 -18.85 3.12
CA GLY A 472 19.32 -18.57 1.67
C GLY A 472 17.94 -18.85 1.12
N GLU A 473 17.23 -19.80 1.73
CA GLU A 473 15.84 -20.15 1.42
C GLU A 473 15.03 -20.26 2.71
N GLU A 474 13.79 -19.76 2.65
CA GLU A 474 12.81 -19.90 3.71
C GLU A 474 11.52 -20.46 3.12
N LEU A 475 10.86 -21.35 3.83
CA LEU A 475 9.55 -21.90 3.48
C LEU A 475 8.66 -21.98 4.72
N TYR A 476 7.43 -21.50 4.60
CA TYR A 476 6.43 -21.52 5.67
C TYR A 476 5.17 -22.23 5.19
N ASP A 477 4.72 -23.23 5.96
CA ASP A 477 3.45 -23.96 5.73
C ASP A 477 2.32 -23.21 6.44
N LEU A 478 1.55 -22.44 5.72
CA LEU A 478 0.55 -21.52 6.26
C LEU A 478 -0.69 -22.19 6.87
N LYS A 479 -0.87 -23.48 6.61
CA LYS A 479 -1.90 -24.29 7.26
C LYS A 479 -1.52 -24.67 8.69
N LYS A 480 -0.20 -24.82 8.95
CA LYS A 480 0.33 -25.21 10.26
C LYS A 480 0.92 -24.03 11.02
N ASP A 481 1.44 -23.06 10.29
CA ASP A 481 2.15 -21.88 10.80
C ASP A 481 1.65 -20.62 10.06
N PRO A 482 0.42 -20.17 10.32
CA PRO A 482 -0.13 -18.98 9.66
C PRO A 482 0.64 -17.69 9.98
N ASP A 483 1.37 -17.66 11.10
CA ASP A 483 2.21 -16.52 11.51
C ASP A 483 3.61 -16.52 10.88
N GLN A 484 4.01 -17.61 10.18
CA GLN A 484 5.29 -17.65 9.44
C GLN A 484 6.52 -17.52 10.36
N VAL A 485 6.51 -18.22 11.48
CA VAL A 485 7.61 -18.23 12.47
C VAL A 485 8.53 -19.46 12.35
N MET A 486 8.06 -20.52 11.69
CA MET A 486 8.77 -21.79 11.55
C MET A 486 9.26 -22.02 10.12
N ASN A 487 10.53 -21.74 9.85
CA ASN A 487 11.13 -22.06 8.55
C ASN A 487 11.33 -23.56 8.37
N VAL A 488 10.57 -24.20 7.48
CA VAL A 488 10.61 -25.63 7.17
C VAL A 488 11.39 -25.97 5.89
N ALA A 489 12.12 -25.00 5.30
CA ALA A 489 12.83 -25.17 4.04
C ALA A 489 13.87 -26.31 4.03
N SER A 490 14.40 -26.70 5.19
CA SER A 490 15.37 -27.80 5.35
C SER A 490 14.73 -29.15 5.64
N HIS A 491 13.42 -29.21 5.89
CA HIS A 491 12.73 -30.45 6.24
C HIS A 491 12.42 -31.27 4.99
N VAL A 492 12.75 -32.55 5.01
CA VAL A 492 12.65 -33.44 3.84
C VAL A 492 11.23 -33.59 3.30
N GLU A 493 10.23 -33.57 4.18
CA GLU A 493 8.82 -33.67 3.82
C GLU A 493 8.32 -32.48 2.99
N TYR A 494 9.01 -31.34 3.02
CA TYR A 494 8.68 -30.16 2.23
C TYR A 494 9.54 -29.98 0.98
N ALA A 495 10.45 -30.91 0.68
CA ALA A 495 11.40 -30.77 -0.43
C ALA A 495 10.70 -30.53 -1.79
N ASN A 496 9.60 -31.25 -2.07
CA ASN A 496 8.86 -31.10 -3.33
C ASN A 496 8.18 -29.73 -3.41
N ALA A 497 7.46 -29.31 -2.37
CA ALA A 497 6.81 -28.00 -2.31
C ALA A 497 7.82 -26.85 -2.47
N LYS A 498 8.97 -26.97 -1.79
CA LYS A 498 10.06 -26.00 -1.91
C LYS A 498 10.57 -25.89 -3.35
N THR A 499 10.84 -27.04 -4.01
CA THR A 499 11.36 -27.08 -5.38
C THR A 499 10.35 -26.45 -6.35
N GLU A 500 9.08 -26.85 -6.28
CA GLU A 500 8.01 -26.30 -7.13
C GLU A 500 7.87 -24.78 -7.00
N LEU A 501 7.86 -24.29 -5.75
CA LEU A 501 7.72 -22.86 -5.49
C LEU A 501 8.96 -22.07 -5.92
N ALA A 502 10.16 -22.63 -5.72
CA ALA A 502 11.41 -22.03 -6.18
C ALA A 502 11.42 -21.91 -7.71
N GLU A 503 11.08 -22.99 -8.44
CA GLU A 503 11.02 -22.99 -9.90
C GLU A 503 9.96 -21.99 -10.40
N ARG A 504 8.77 -21.98 -9.79
CA ARG A 504 7.70 -21.04 -10.13
C ARG A 504 8.11 -19.59 -9.91
N LEU A 505 8.74 -19.30 -8.76
CA LEU A 505 9.28 -17.95 -8.50
C LEU A 505 10.31 -17.56 -9.56
N MET A 506 11.28 -18.42 -9.84
CA MET A 506 12.34 -18.14 -10.81
C MET A 506 11.79 -17.91 -12.21
N SER A 507 10.77 -18.67 -12.64
CA SER A 507 10.07 -18.44 -13.91
C SER A 507 9.45 -17.05 -13.97
N VAL A 508 8.71 -16.64 -12.94
CA VAL A 508 8.10 -15.29 -12.91
C VAL A 508 9.17 -14.19 -12.96
N LEU A 509 10.27 -14.34 -12.22
CA LEU A 509 11.36 -13.35 -12.24
C LEU A 509 12.03 -13.27 -13.60
N GLN A 510 12.24 -14.42 -14.28
CA GLN A 510 12.79 -14.47 -15.62
C GLN A 510 11.85 -13.81 -16.65
N ASP A 511 10.58 -14.18 -16.63
CA ASP A 511 9.56 -13.70 -17.58
C ASP A 511 9.29 -12.20 -17.43
N THR A 512 9.48 -11.67 -16.21
CA THR A 512 9.28 -10.25 -15.89
C THR A 512 10.58 -9.45 -15.86
N LEU A 513 11.68 -10.05 -16.33
CA LEU A 513 12.98 -9.42 -16.50
C LEU A 513 13.53 -8.82 -15.18
N ASP A 514 13.49 -9.61 -14.10
CA ASP A 514 14.18 -9.23 -12.88
C ASP A 514 15.70 -9.27 -13.11
N PRO A 515 16.44 -8.14 -12.95
CA PRO A 515 17.88 -8.09 -13.27
C PRO A 515 18.71 -9.12 -12.50
N ARG A 516 18.30 -9.51 -11.29
CA ARG A 516 19.04 -10.51 -10.51
C ARG A 516 19.00 -11.91 -11.12
N VAL A 517 18.01 -12.18 -11.98
CA VAL A 517 17.78 -13.51 -12.56
C VAL A 517 17.98 -13.48 -14.07
N ALA A 518 17.34 -12.53 -14.75
CA ALA A 518 17.31 -12.48 -16.22
C ALA A 518 18.69 -12.12 -16.81
N GLU A 519 19.43 -11.21 -16.15
CA GLU A 519 20.72 -10.74 -16.62
C GLU A 519 21.89 -11.37 -15.85
N GLY A 520 21.62 -12.06 -14.75
CA GLY A 520 22.62 -12.60 -13.85
C GLY A 520 23.53 -11.51 -13.24
N THR A 521 23.05 -10.26 -13.27
CA THR A 521 23.80 -9.09 -12.80
C THR A 521 23.38 -8.71 -11.40
N SER A 522 24.32 -8.13 -10.66
CA SER A 522 24.06 -7.50 -9.37
C SER A 522 23.86 -5.99 -9.51
N MET A 523 23.17 -5.51 -10.56
CA MET A 523 23.05 -4.07 -10.83
C MET A 523 22.61 -3.25 -9.61
N PHE A 524 21.78 -3.83 -8.75
CA PHE A 524 21.36 -3.16 -7.51
C PHE A 524 22.49 -3.05 -6.46
N ASP A 525 23.59 -3.79 -6.62
CA ASP A 525 24.77 -3.77 -5.76
C ASP A 525 25.84 -2.78 -6.25
N GLU A 526 25.56 -2.04 -7.32
CA GLU A 526 26.48 -1.11 -7.99
C GLU A 526 25.86 0.28 -8.17
N PRO A 527 26.67 1.35 -8.43
CA PRO A 527 26.14 2.63 -8.85
C PRO A 527 25.27 2.51 -10.12
N PRO A 528 24.18 3.28 -10.23
CA PRO A 528 23.76 4.36 -9.32
C PRO A 528 22.90 3.91 -8.14
N PHE A 529 22.67 2.63 -7.92
CA PHE A 529 21.80 2.12 -6.84
C PHE A 529 22.48 2.18 -5.48
N THR A 530 23.81 2.15 -5.42
CA THR A 530 24.61 2.27 -4.20
C THR A 530 25.17 3.68 -3.98
N ASP A 531 24.81 4.63 -4.83
CA ASP A 531 25.20 6.02 -4.64
C ASP A 531 24.63 6.60 -3.35
N GLU A 532 25.31 7.62 -2.82
CA GLU A 532 24.78 8.41 -1.73
C GLU A 532 23.52 9.15 -2.23
N PRO A 533 22.39 9.06 -1.49
CA PRO A 533 21.22 9.83 -1.85
C PRO A 533 21.58 11.31 -1.75
N GLU A 534 21.18 12.10 -2.76
CA GLU A 534 21.30 13.54 -2.65
C GLU A 534 20.56 14.02 -1.38
N PRO A 535 21.13 14.97 -0.62
CA PRO A 535 20.44 15.54 0.52
C PRO A 535 19.07 16.02 0.05
N GLU A 536 18.00 15.63 0.74
CA GLU A 536 16.66 16.18 0.48
C GLU A 536 16.81 17.69 0.36
N ALA A 537 16.45 18.24 -0.80
CA ALA A 537 16.48 19.68 -1.01
C ALA A 537 15.51 20.29 0.01
N LYS A 538 16.05 20.71 1.16
CA LYS A 538 15.30 21.41 2.20
C LYS A 538 14.54 22.52 1.49
N ASN A 539 13.23 22.30 1.26
CA ASN A 539 12.24 23.27 0.81
C ASN A 539 12.82 24.38 -0.09
N ARG A 540 13.15 24.08 -1.35
CA ARG A 540 13.17 25.13 -2.36
C ARG A 540 11.73 25.62 -2.46
N LYS A 541 11.45 26.75 -1.79
CA LYS A 541 10.19 27.49 -1.96
C LYS A 541 9.92 27.56 -3.45
N ALA A 542 8.80 26.97 -3.87
CA ALA A 542 8.36 27.11 -5.25
C ALA A 542 8.41 28.60 -5.62
N PRO A 543 8.90 28.98 -6.81
CA PRO A 543 8.92 30.37 -7.22
C PRO A 543 7.48 30.86 -7.17
N LYS A 544 7.25 31.94 -6.43
CA LYS A 544 5.97 32.65 -6.43
C LYS A 544 5.72 33.08 -7.87
N VAL A 545 4.80 32.41 -8.54
CA VAL A 545 4.25 32.89 -9.80
C VAL A 545 3.49 34.17 -9.45
N ARG A 546 3.99 35.29 -9.95
CA ARG A 546 3.34 36.61 -9.88
C ARG A 546 2.13 36.66 -10.80
#